data_12350bd2de957c918f4eb2ead50f22e0
#
_entry.id   12350bd2de957c918f4eb2ead50f22e0
#
_cell.length_a   1.000
_cell.length_b   1.000
_cell.length_c   1.000
_cell.angle_alpha   90.00
_cell.angle_beta   90.00
_cell.angle_gamma   90.00
#
_symmetry.space_group_name_H-M   'P 1'
#
loop_
_entity.id
_entity.type
_entity.pdbx_description
1 polymer ?
#
loop_
_entity_poly.entity_id
_entity_poly.type
_entity_poly.pdbx_seq_one_letter_code
_entity_poly.pdbx_strand_id
1 'polypeptide(L)'
;TCHAGVVQCKDSFYGQHEPETKPVSYELMNKWEAWKRLGCLASEMESAALFIVASTLHVRCGSVFLVMANQEREKQGLDNPVAHDTDMAIRVAVEAIRKLIKEDAE
;
A
#
# COMPACT_ATOMS: atom_id res chain seq x y z
N THR A 1 -6.51 -2.06 14.84
CA THR A 1 -7.02 -0.83 14.21
C THR A 1 -6.96 -0.97 12.69
N CYS A 2 -8.03 -0.60 12.01
CA CYS A 2 -8.15 -0.68 10.56
C CYS A 2 -8.34 0.73 9.98
N HIS A 3 -7.67 1.02 8.88
CA HIS A 3 -7.78 2.30 8.19
C HIS A 3 -8.17 2.07 6.73
N ALA A 4 -9.01 2.93 6.19
CA ALA A 4 -9.36 2.94 4.78
C ALA A 4 -8.98 4.30 4.18
N GLY A 5 -8.38 4.28 3.00
CA GLY A 5 -7.95 5.51 2.34
C GLY A 5 -7.09 5.23 1.13
N VAL A 6 -6.39 6.24 0.67
CA VAL A 6 -5.53 6.15 -0.50
C VAL A 6 -4.15 5.63 -0.11
N VAL A 7 -3.63 4.70 -0.88
CA VAL A 7 -2.26 4.23 -0.77
C VAL A 7 -1.50 4.55 -2.07
N GLN A 8 -0.21 4.76 -1.94
CA GLN A 8 0.68 4.92 -3.08
C GLN A 8 1.12 3.54 -3.58
N CYS A 9 1.03 3.29 -4.88
CA CYS A 9 1.64 2.13 -5.50
C CYS A 9 2.92 2.56 -6.22
N LYS A 10 4.07 2.18 -5.66
CA LYS A 10 5.37 2.54 -6.25
C LYS A 10 5.89 1.43 -7.15
N ASP A 11 6.74 1.80 -8.06
CA ASP A 11 7.39 0.91 -9.02
C ASP A 11 8.85 0.60 -8.67
N SER A 12 9.42 1.30 -7.68
CA SER A 12 10.80 1.08 -7.23
C SER A 12 10.91 1.18 -5.71
N PHE A 13 11.28 0.08 -5.06
CA PHE A 13 11.53 0.06 -3.62
C PHE A 13 12.68 0.98 -3.22
N TYR A 14 13.85 0.80 -3.81
CA TYR A 14 15.04 1.58 -3.47
C TYR A 14 14.97 3.04 -3.96
N GLY A 15 14.21 3.31 -5.00
CA GLY A 15 13.92 4.69 -5.41
C GLY A 15 13.21 5.50 -4.34
N GLN A 16 12.40 4.84 -3.51
CA GLN A 16 11.69 5.48 -2.39
C GLN A 16 12.48 5.42 -1.08
N HIS A 17 13.12 4.30 -0.78
CA HIS A 17 13.78 4.06 0.51
C HIS A 17 15.22 4.58 0.57
N GLU A 18 15.89 4.66 -0.56
CA GLU A 18 17.27 5.17 -0.69
C GLU A 18 17.37 6.22 -1.81
N PRO A 19 16.51 7.27 -1.81
CA PRO A 19 16.46 8.23 -2.92
C PRO A 19 17.77 8.99 -3.10
N GLU A 20 18.52 9.22 -2.03
CA GLU A 20 19.78 9.96 -2.02
C GLU A 20 20.86 9.30 -2.87
N THR A 21 20.77 7.98 -3.07
CA THR A 21 21.72 7.19 -3.85
C THR A 21 21.43 7.19 -5.35
N LYS A 22 20.33 7.81 -5.78
CA LYS A 22 19.86 7.76 -7.17
C LYS A 22 20.20 9.03 -7.94
N PRO A 23 20.39 8.94 -9.27
CA PRO A 23 20.72 10.12 -10.10
C PRO A 23 19.68 11.26 -10.05
N VAL A 24 18.41 10.92 -9.80
CA VAL A 24 17.30 11.88 -9.73
C VAL A 24 16.80 12.05 -8.30
N SER A 25 17.71 12.09 -7.33
CA SER A 25 17.39 12.09 -5.90
C SER A 25 16.38 13.18 -5.51
N TYR A 26 16.56 14.41 -6.01
CA TYR A 26 15.66 15.51 -5.70
C TYR A 26 14.20 15.24 -6.14
N GLU A 27 14.01 14.65 -7.29
CA GLU A 27 12.67 14.28 -7.78
C GLU A 27 12.02 13.21 -6.90
N LEU A 28 12.78 12.18 -6.54
CA LEU A 28 12.28 11.10 -5.69
C LEU A 28 11.92 11.59 -4.29
N MET A 29 12.74 12.46 -3.72
CA MET A 29 12.47 13.07 -2.41
C MET A 29 11.23 13.99 -2.47
N ASN A 30 11.08 14.78 -3.51
CA ASN A 30 9.91 15.63 -3.70
C ASN A 30 8.64 14.82 -3.89
N LYS A 31 8.69 13.69 -4.60
CA LYS A 31 7.55 12.78 -4.73
C LYS A 31 7.11 12.22 -3.37
N TRP A 32 8.05 11.82 -2.54
CA TRP A 32 7.73 11.35 -1.19
C TRP A 32 6.98 12.40 -0.37
N GLU A 33 7.49 13.64 -0.38
CA GLU A 33 6.82 14.76 0.30
C GLU A 33 5.42 15.04 -0.28
N ALA A 34 5.26 14.95 -1.60
CA ALA A 34 3.97 15.12 -2.24
C ALA A 34 2.96 14.07 -1.79
N TRP A 35 3.34 12.79 -1.72
CA TRP A 35 2.45 11.73 -1.24
C TRP A 35 2.03 11.92 0.21
N LYS A 36 2.92 12.35 1.07
CA LYS A 36 2.58 12.70 2.46
C LYS A 36 1.57 13.83 2.52
N ARG A 37 1.78 14.90 1.77
CA ARG A 37 0.88 16.06 1.73
C ARG A 37 -0.49 15.72 1.13
N LEU A 38 -0.54 14.78 0.19
CA LEU A 38 -1.79 14.27 -0.37
C LEU A 38 -2.54 13.35 0.59
N GLY A 39 -1.96 12.99 1.72
CA GLY A 39 -2.60 12.16 2.72
C GLY A 39 -2.60 10.67 2.42
N CYS A 40 -1.65 10.18 1.61
CA CYS A 40 -1.48 8.76 1.40
C CYS A 40 -1.17 8.05 2.72
N LEU A 41 -1.91 7.00 3.02
CA LEU A 41 -1.81 6.28 4.30
C LEU A 41 -0.67 5.28 4.32
N ALA A 42 -0.33 4.71 3.17
CA ALA A 42 0.66 3.65 3.06
C ALA A 42 1.25 3.61 1.65
N SER A 43 2.26 2.77 1.48
CA SER A 43 2.94 2.54 0.21
C SER A 43 3.10 1.04 -0.02
N GLU A 44 2.81 0.58 -1.23
CA GLU A 44 2.89 -0.82 -1.65
C GLU A 44 3.36 -0.88 -3.12
N MET A 45 3.35 -2.04 -3.76
CA MET A 45 3.94 -2.19 -5.09
C MET A 45 3.08 -3.00 -6.09
N GLU A 46 1.93 -3.51 -5.70
CA GLU A 46 1.20 -4.50 -6.49
C GLU A 46 -0.17 -4.03 -6.99
N SER A 47 -0.83 -3.14 -6.27
CA SER A 47 -2.25 -2.83 -6.50
C SER A 47 -2.53 -2.14 -7.83
N ALA A 48 -1.63 -1.31 -8.33
CA ALA A 48 -1.85 -0.64 -9.63
C ALA A 48 -1.96 -1.66 -10.76
N ALA A 49 -1.04 -2.61 -10.85
CA ALA A 49 -1.09 -3.68 -11.84
C ALA A 49 -2.31 -4.57 -11.66
N LEU A 50 -2.61 -4.96 -10.41
CA LEU A 50 -3.76 -5.79 -10.09
C LEU A 50 -5.07 -5.12 -10.53
N PHE A 51 -5.25 -3.85 -10.24
CA PHE A 51 -6.48 -3.12 -10.59
C PHE A 51 -6.63 -2.90 -12.09
N ILE A 52 -5.54 -2.66 -12.81
CA ILE A 52 -5.56 -2.52 -14.28
C ILE A 52 -5.97 -3.85 -14.93
N VAL A 53 -5.39 -4.97 -14.51
CA VAL A 53 -5.74 -6.30 -15.02
C VAL A 53 -7.19 -6.64 -14.69
N ALA A 54 -7.63 -6.41 -13.46
CA ALA A 54 -9.02 -6.64 -13.06
C ALA A 54 -10.01 -5.80 -13.88
N SER A 55 -9.69 -4.54 -14.15
CA SER A 55 -10.50 -3.67 -15.01
C SER A 55 -10.61 -4.22 -16.45
N THR A 56 -9.49 -4.68 -17.00
CA THR A 56 -9.47 -5.29 -18.36
C THR A 56 -10.32 -6.54 -18.43
N LEU A 57 -10.34 -7.33 -17.37
CA LEU A 57 -11.12 -8.57 -17.27
C LEU A 57 -12.58 -8.35 -16.81
N HIS A 58 -12.95 -7.10 -16.54
CA HIS A 58 -14.28 -6.73 -16.03
C HIS A 58 -14.65 -7.44 -14.73
N VAL A 59 -13.69 -7.63 -13.84
CA VAL A 59 -13.91 -8.22 -12.51
C VAL A 59 -13.67 -7.20 -11.41
N ARG A 60 -14.35 -7.39 -10.28
CA ARG A 60 -14.14 -6.57 -9.08
C ARG A 60 -12.80 -6.92 -8.43
N CYS A 61 -12.15 -5.92 -7.87
CA CYS A 61 -10.87 -6.10 -7.21
C CYS A 61 -10.75 -5.15 -6.02
N GLY A 62 -10.03 -5.57 -4.99
CA GLY A 62 -9.71 -4.78 -3.83
C GLY A 62 -8.37 -5.20 -3.25
N SER A 63 -7.82 -4.38 -2.37
CA SER A 63 -6.56 -4.66 -1.70
C SER A 63 -6.68 -4.42 -0.20
N VAL A 64 -6.03 -5.29 0.57
CA VAL A 64 -5.89 -5.19 2.03
C VAL A 64 -4.42 -5.39 2.36
N PHE A 65 -3.89 -4.56 3.25
CA PHE A 65 -2.48 -4.57 3.57
C PHE A 65 -2.23 -4.69 5.07
N LEU A 66 -1.18 -5.41 5.42
CA LEU A 66 -0.53 -5.26 6.71
C LEU A 66 0.45 -4.09 6.63
N VAL A 67 0.37 -3.15 7.56
CA VAL A 67 1.41 -2.13 7.71
C VAL A 67 2.61 -2.78 8.41
N MET A 68 3.66 -3.04 7.65
CA MET A 68 4.85 -3.73 8.14
C MET A 68 5.76 -2.82 8.95
N ALA A 69 5.98 -1.60 8.48
CA ALA A 69 6.90 -0.63 9.09
C ALA A 69 6.50 0.78 8.69
N ASN A 70 7.07 1.77 9.36
CA ASN A 70 6.82 3.18 9.09
C ASN A 70 8.12 3.89 8.69
N GLN A 71 8.26 4.20 7.42
CA GLN A 71 9.45 4.82 6.85
C GLN A 71 9.76 6.20 7.45
N GLU A 72 8.75 6.98 7.80
CA GLU A 72 8.96 8.29 8.43
C GLU A 72 9.53 8.17 9.84
N ARG A 73 9.05 7.19 10.60
CA ARG A 73 9.62 6.91 11.93
C ARG A 73 11.07 6.48 11.82
N GLU A 74 11.39 5.63 10.86
CA GLU A 74 12.75 5.18 10.58
C GLU A 74 13.67 6.36 10.26
N LYS A 75 13.25 7.25 9.37
CA LYS A 75 14.01 8.46 9.01
C LYS A 75 14.26 9.40 10.18
N GLN A 76 13.34 9.44 11.12
CA GLN A 76 13.45 10.27 12.33
C GLN A 76 14.21 9.58 13.47
N GLY A 77 14.69 8.36 13.26
CA GLY A 77 15.36 7.57 14.31
C GLY A 77 14.44 7.14 15.44
N LEU A 78 13.14 7.11 15.22
CA LEU A 78 12.14 6.66 16.19
C LEU A 78 12.00 5.14 16.16
N ASP A 79 11.45 4.59 17.26
CA ASP A 79 11.12 3.17 17.31
C ASP A 79 10.20 2.78 16.17
N ASN A 80 10.59 1.76 15.41
CA ASN A 80 9.89 1.30 14.22
C ASN A 80 9.83 -0.23 14.19
N PRO A 81 9.00 -0.85 15.04
CA PRO A 81 8.85 -2.30 15.03
C PRO A 81 8.31 -2.79 13.70
N VAL A 82 8.86 -3.89 13.20
CA VAL A 82 8.44 -4.50 11.94
C VAL A 82 7.45 -5.63 12.23
N ALA A 83 6.29 -5.57 11.59
CA ALA A 83 5.25 -6.59 11.68
C ALA A 83 5.29 -7.49 10.44
N HIS A 84 5.14 -8.81 10.65
CA HIS A 84 5.13 -9.81 9.57
C HIS A 84 3.88 -10.70 9.57
N ASP A 85 3.03 -10.62 10.60
CA ASP A 85 1.84 -11.44 10.71
C ASP A 85 0.71 -10.90 9.85
N THR A 86 0.43 -11.58 8.74
CA THR A 86 -0.61 -11.20 7.76
C THR A 86 -1.98 -11.83 8.06
N ASP A 87 -2.14 -12.59 9.12
CA ASP A 87 -3.38 -13.36 9.38
C ASP A 87 -4.63 -12.48 9.41
N MET A 88 -4.56 -11.33 10.05
CA MET A 88 -5.70 -10.41 10.13
C MET A 88 -6.05 -9.83 8.75
N ALA A 89 -5.07 -9.43 7.96
CA ALA A 89 -5.27 -8.91 6.60
C ALA A 89 -5.92 -9.98 5.71
N ILE A 90 -5.43 -11.21 5.75
CA ILE A 90 -6.00 -12.34 5.03
C ILE A 90 -7.45 -12.57 5.45
N ARG A 91 -7.72 -12.55 6.74
CA ARG A 91 -9.06 -12.75 7.30
C ARG A 91 -10.04 -11.69 6.82
N VAL A 92 -9.63 -10.43 6.81
CA VAL A 92 -10.44 -9.31 6.30
C VAL A 92 -10.76 -9.50 4.81
N ALA A 93 -9.78 -9.87 3.99
CA ALA A 93 -9.96 -10.10 2.56
C ALA A 93 -10.93 -11.27 2.29
N VAL A 94 -10.75 -12.39 3.00
CA VAL A 94 -11.63 -13.57 2.86
C VAL A 94 -13.06 -13.24 3.25
N GLU A 95 -13.28 -12.55 4.36
CA GLU A 95 -14.63 -12.16 4.79
C GLU A 95 -15.28 -11.14 3.84
N ALA A 96 -14.50 -10.24 3.26
CA ALA A 96 -15.01 -9.32 2.24
C ALA A 96 -15.54 -10.09 1.01
N ILE A 97 -14.78 -11.08 0.52
CA ILE A 97 -15.20 -11.92 -0.61
C ILE A 97 -16.45 -12.74 -0.25
N ARG A 98 -16.50 -13.32 0.93
CA ARG A 98 -17.69 -14.07 1.40
C ARG A 98 -18.95 -13.20 1.41
N LYS A 99 -18.83 -11.95 1.85
CA LYS A 99 -19.96 -11.01 1.82
C LYS A 99 -20.42 -10.71 0.40
N LEU A 100 -19.50 -10.46 -0.51
CA LEU A 100 -19.81 -10.19 -1.91
C LEU A 100 -20.49 -11.40 -2.59
N ILE A 101 -20.01 -12.61 -2.35
CA ILE A 101 -20.62 -13.84 -2.87
C ILE A 101 -22.07 -13.97 -2.36
N LYS A 102 -22.31 -13.68 -1.11
CA LYS A 102 -23.65 -13.72 -0.52
C LYS A 102 -24.58 -12.68 -1.12
N GLU A 103 -24.10 -11.44 -1.27
CA GLU A 103 -24.86 -10.36 -1.89
C GLU A 103 -25.20 -10.67 -3.35
N ASP A 104 -24.28 -11.23 -4.11
CA ASP A 104 -24.50 -11.59 -5.51
C ASP A 104 -25.50 -12.74 -5.69
N ALA A 105 -25.71 -13.57 -4.66
CA ALA A 105 -26.66 -14.68 -4.67
C ALA A 105 -28.10 -14.25 -4.33
N GLU A 106 -28.30 -13.05 -3.81
CA GLU A 106 -29.62 -12.47 -3.49
C GLU A 106 -30.25 -11.80 -4.71
#